data_c7913174b4a9ccd6c4a96527b692c836
#
_entry.id   c7913174b4a9ccd6c4a96527b692c836
#
_cell.length_a   1.000
_cell.length_b   1.000
_cell.length_c   1.000
_cell.angle_alpha   90.00
_cell.angle_beta   90.00
_cell.angle_gamma   90.00
#
_symmetry.space_group_name_H-M   'P 1'
#
loop_
_entity.id
_entity.type
_entity.pdbx_description
1 polymer ?
#
loop_
_entity_poly.entity_id
_entity_poly.type
_entity_poly.pdbx_seq_one_letter_code
_entity_poly.pdbx_strand_id
1 'polypeptide(L)'
;AEGAGTFNLATNEIVYAKNIYERLYPASTTKILTAYIALKYCTDLSQTVTISENAANQASDSSVCGLHAGDVIRMDDLLYGMMLRSGNDAAIAIAESISGSVEEFAALMNKEAAALGATQSHFVNPNGLPDENHYTSVYDLYLIFRAALQNETFVQIISTTSYDVT
;
A
#
# COMPACT_ATOMS: atom_id res chain seq x y z
N ALA A 1 -3.37 -10.36 19.37
CA ALA A 1 -3.48 -9.18 18.50
C ALA A 1 -3.89 -7.96 19.31
N GLU A 2 -3.30 -6.82 19.00
CA GLU A 2 -3.65 -5.55 19.64
C GLU A 2 -5.04 -5.07 19.20
N GLY A 3 -5.42 -5.37 17.97
CA GLY A 3 -6.75 -5.09 17.44
C GLY A 3 -7.16 -6.14 16.44
N ALA A 4 -8.46 -6.41 16.33
CA ALA A 4 -9.02 -7.34 15.38
C ALA A 4 -10.46 -6.99 15.07
N GLY A 5 -10.91 -7.33 13.87
CA GLY A 5 -12.29 -7.12 13.45
C GLY A 5 -12.70 -8.03 12.32
N THR A 6 -13.96 -8.38 12.31
CA THR A 6 -14.61 -9.10 11.21
C THR A 6 -15.80 -8.26 10.74
N PHE A 7 -15.89 -8.04 9.44
CA PHE A 7 -16.86 -7.12 8.85
C PHE A 7 -17.63 -7.80 7.72
N ASN A 8 -18.89 -7.41 7.57
CA ASN A 8 -19.68 -7.77 6.40
C ASN A 8 -19.50 -6.69 5.33
N LEU A 9 -18.81 -7.02 4.24
CA LEU A 9 -18.48 -6.07 3.17
C LEU A 9 -19.72 -5.53 2.45
N ALA A 10 -20.78 -6.33 2.36
CA ALA A 10 -22.00 -5.94 1.65
C ALA A 10 -22.86 -4.94 2.45
N THR A 11 -22.93 -5.13 3.78
CA THR A 11 -23.78 -4.31 4.66
C THR A 11 -23.02 -3.32 5.50
N ASN A 12 -21.68 -3.38 5.51
CA ASN A 12 -20.81 -2.58 6.36
C ASN A 12 -21.06 -2.83 7.86
N GLU A 13 -21.58 -4.01 8.22
CA GLU A 13 -21.79 -4.39 9.60
C GLU A 13 -20.51 -4.91 10.25
N ILE A 14 -20.33 -4.56 11.52
CA ILE A 14 -19.26 -5.11 12.36
C ILE A 14 -19.78 -6.44 12.93
N VAL A 15 -19.19 -7.56 12.49
CA VAL A 15 -19.57 -8.91 12.93
C VAL A 15 -18.81 -9.29 14.20
N TYR A 16 -17.52 -8.92 14.29
CA TYR A 16 -16.67 -9.13 15.45
C TYR A 16 -15.76 -7.92 15.60
N ALA A 17 -15.53 -7.49 16.83
CA ALA A 17 -14.68 -6.33 17.09
C ALA A 17 -13.86 -6.53 18.36
N LYS A 18 -12.57 -6.20 18.29
CA LYS A 18 -11.66 -6.10 19.43
C LYS A 18 -10.77 -4.89 19.18
N ASN A 19 -10.95 -3.83 19.95
CA ASN A 19 -10.12 -2.62 19.87
C ASN A 19 -10.03 -2.03 18.45
N ILE A 20 -11.13 -2.08 17.69
CA ILE A 20 -11.12 -1.73 16.26
C ILE A 20 -10.85 -0.24 16.01
N TYR A 21 -11.06 0.62 17.02
CA TYR A 21 -10.80 2.06 16.90
C TYR A 21 -9.52 2.49 17.57
N GLU A 22 -8.79 1.57 18.21
CA GLU A 22 -7.52 1.90 18.85
C GLU A 22 -6.43 2.10 17.82
N ARG A 23 -5.53 3.05 18.11
CA ARG A 23 -4.38 3.33 17.27
C ARG A 23 -3.41 2.16 17.29
N LEU A 24 -2.95 1.74 16.11
CA LEU A 24 -1.93 0.71 15.94
C LEU A 24 -1.00 1.07 14.80
N TYR A 25 0.14 0.38 14.73
CA TYR A 25 1.09 0.55 13.65
C TYR A 25 0.73 -0.41 12.50
N PRO A 26 0.46 0.11 11.28
CA PRO A 26 -0.06 -0.71 10.20
C PRO A 26 0.96 -1.67 9.58
N ALA A 27 2.26 -1.38 9.70
CA ALA A 27 3.31 -2.17 9.08
C ALA A 27 3.01 -2.39 7.58
N SER A 28 3.25 -3.60 7.07
CA SER A 28 3.07 -3.92 5.64
C SER A 28 1.63 -3.79 5.13
N THR A 29 0.61 -3.69 6.01
CA THR A 29 -0.76 -3.41 5.58
C THR A 29 -0.91 -2.02 4.96
N THR A 30 0.03 -1.12 5.21
CA THR A 30 0.15 0.18 4.54
C THR A 30 0.16 0.03 3.01
N LYS A 31 0.77 -1.04 2.50
CA LYS A 31 0.90 -1.29 1.05
C LYS A 31 -0.45 -1.47 0.35
N ILE A 32 -1.49 -1.84 1.07
CA ILE A 32 -2.86 -1.92 0.54
C ILE A 32 -3.31 -0.54 0.07
N LEU A 33 -3.10 0.49 0.88
CA LEU A 33 -3.43 1.87 0.52
C LEU A 33 -2.55 2.35 -0.65
N THR A 34 -1.26 2.02 -0.63
CA THR A 34 -0.34 2.35 -1.72
C THR A 34 -0.82 1.75 -3.04
N ALA A 35 -1.22 0.48 -3.05
CA ALA A 35 -1.76 -0.20 -4.22
C ALA A 35 -3.07 0.43 -4.69
N TYR A 36 -3.97 0.74 -3.78
CA TYR A 36 -5.24 1.39 -4.08
C TYR A 36 -5.02 2.73 -4.80
N ILE A 37 -4.12 3.55 -4.28
CA ILE A 37 -3.80 4.85 -4.87
C ILE A 37 -3.15 4.67 -6.25
N ALA A 38 -2.20 3.76 -6.39
CA ALA A 38 -1.55 3.48 -7.66
C ALA A 38 -2.57 3.10 -8.74
N LEU A 39 -3.50 2.21 -8.40
CA LEU A 39 -4.55 1.76 -9.33
C LEU A 39 -5.54 2.87 -9.67
N LYS A 40 -5.77 3.81 -8.75
CA LYS A 40 -6.67 4.94 -8.97
C LYS A 40 -6.05 6.01 -9.87
N TYR A 41 -4.76 6.30 -9.70
CA TYR A 41 -4.10 7.41 -10.37
C TYR A 41 -3.29 7.02 -11.61
N CYS A 42 -2.87 5.76 -11.73
CA CYS A 42 -2.17 5.26 -12.90
C CYS A 42 -3.17 4.57 -13.83
N THR A 43 -3.52 5.21 -14.93
CA THR A 43 -4.52 4.70 -15.88
C THR A 43 -3.94 3.67 -16.83
N ASP A 44 -2.63 3.66 -17.04
CA ASP A 44 -1.93 2.69 -17.90
C ASP A 44 -0.88 1.93 -17.09
N LEU A 45 -1.22 0.72 -16.67
CA LEU A 45 -0.35 -0.12 -15.84
C LEU A 45 0.85 -0.67 -16.62
N SER A 46 0.87 -0.56 -17.93
CA SER A 46 2.04 -0.90 -18.75
C SER A 46 3.08 0.20 -18.79
N GLN A 47 2.75 1.38 -18.25
CA GLN A 47 3.68 2.48 -18.14
C GLN A 47 4.92 2.07 -17.35
N THR A 48 6.10 2.43 -17.84
CA THR A 48 7.36 2.07 -17.19
C THR A 48 7.78 3.11 -16.16
N VAL A 49 8.46 2.63 -15.13
CA VAL A 49 9.02 3.43 -14.04
C VAL A 49 10.52 3.18 -13.99
N THR A 50 11.32 4.24 -13.99
CA THR A 50 12.76 4.14 -13.78
C THR A 50 13.04 4.16 -12.28
N ILE A 51 13.74 3.13 -11.80
CA ILE A 51 14.01 2.96 -10.36
C ILE A 51 15.07 3.97 -9.93
N SER A 52 14.75 4.76 -8.92
CA SER A 52 15.69 5.74 -8.34
C SER A 52 16.68 5.07 -7.39
N GLU A 53 17.76 5.78 -7.07
CA GLU A 53 18.68 5.35 -6.02
C GLU A 53 17.99 5.25 -4.66
N ASN A 54 17.06 6.15 -4.37
CA ASN A 54 16.29 6.12 -3.14
C ASN A 54 15.45 4.84 -3.03
N ALA A 55 14.74 4.45 -4.09
CA ALA A 55 13.96 3.23 -4.11
C ALA A 55 14.82 1.97 -3.99
N ALA A 56 15.97 1.95 -4.66
CA ALA A 56 16.89 0.82 -4.66
C ALA A 56 17.65 0.65 -3.34
N ASN A 57 17.89 1.75 -2.62
CA ASN A 57 18.73 1.78 -1.43
C ASN A 57 17.91 1.53 -0.16
N GLN A 58 17.38 0.32 -0.01
CA GLN A 58 16.64 -0.09 1.17
C GLN A 58 17.53 -0.86 2.15
N ALA A 59 17.15 -0.86 3.43
CA ALA A 59 17.88 -1.61 4.46
C ALA A 59 17.97 -3.09 4.09
N SER A 60 19.14 -3.70 4.34
CA SER A 60 19.42 -5.09 3.95
C SER A 60 18.52 -6.11 4.64
N ASP A 61 17.95 -5.76 5.79
CA ASP A 61 17.03 -6.59 6.56
C ASP A 61 15.56 -6.35 6.22
N SER A 62 15.26 -5.41 5.31
CA SER A 62 13.90 -5.15 4.86
C SER A 62 13.51 -6.04 3.69
N SER A 63 12.19 -6.25 3.54
CA SER A 63 11.67 -6.99 2.38
C SER A 63 11.79 -6.15 1.12
N VAL A 64 12.45 -6.70 0.09
CA VAL A 64 12.67 -6.02 -1.19
C VAL A 64 12.47 -6.98 -2.36
N CYS A 65 12.22 -6.41 -3.54
CA CYS A 65 12.18 -7.14 -4.80
C CYS A 65 13.58 -7.29 -5.43
N GLY A 66 14.57 -6.58 -4.90
CA GLY A 66 15.93 -6.60 -5.44
C GLY A 66 16.12 -5.66 -6.63
N LEU A 67 15.42 -4.54 -6.65
CA LEU A 67 15.52 -3.55 -7.71
C LEU A 67 16.81 -2.74 -7.58
N HIS A 68 17.37 -2.34 -8.73
CA HIS A 68 18.59 -1.54 -8.80
C HIS A 68 18.29 -0.19 -9.44
N ALA A 69 19.04 0.83 -9.03
CA ALA A 69 18.93 2.16 -9.63
C ALA A 69 19.15 2.09 -11.15
N GLY A 70 18.26 2.73 -11.90
CA GLY A 70 18.29 2.71 -13.37
C GLY A 70 17.50 1.60 -14.03
N ASP A 71 17.04 0.59 -13.27
CA ASP A 71 16.14 -0.43 -13.80
C ASP A 71 14.85 0.25 -14.31
N VAL A 72 14.32 -0.28 -15.40
CA VAL A 72 13.05 0.19 -16.01
C VAL A 72 12.03 -0.92 -15.87
N ILE A 73 11.02 -0.70 -15.03
CA ILE A 73 10.03 -1.72 -14.64
C ILE A 73 8.63 -1.18 -14.91
N ARG A 74 7.72 -2.03 -15.38
CA ARG A 74 6.32 -1.66 -15.58
C ARG A 74 5.61 -1.46 -14.25
N MET A 75 4.61 -0.58 -14.23
CA MET A 75 3.82 -0.32 -13.02
C MET A 75 3.13 -1.59 -12.51
N ASP A 76 2.56 -2.41 -13.39
CA ASP A 76 1.91 -3.66 -12.96
C ASP A 76 2.92 -4.63 -12.31
N ASP A 77 4.13 -4.75 -12.86
CA ASP A 77 5.19 -5.57 -12.26
C ASP A 77 5.57 -5.06 -10.86
N LEU A 78 5.66 -3.74 -10.69
CA LEU A 78 5.92 -3.13 -9.38
C LEU A 78 4.80 -3.43 -8.37
N LEU A 79 3.54 -3.38 -8.81
CA LEU A 79 2.39 -3.69 -7.94
C LEU A 79 2.43 -5.16 -7.49
N TYR A 80 2.69 -6.09 -8.39
CA TYR A 80 2.83 -7.51 -8.04
C TYR A 80 4.00 -7.72 -7.09
N GLY A 81 5.15 -7.13 -7.36
CA GLY A 81 6.32 -7.23 -6.49
C GLY A 81 6.07 -6.68 -5.10
N MET A 82 5.43 -5.53 -5.01
CA MET A 82 5.07 -4.92 -3.74
C MET A 82 4.13 -5.82 -2.93
N MET A 83 3.09 -6.36 -3.55
CA MET A 83 2.07 -7.13 -2.85
C MET A 83 2.48 -8.58 -2.56
N LEU A 84 3.18 -9.25 -3.49
CA LEU A 84 3.58 -10.65 -3.32
C LEU A 84 4.84 -10.82 -2.47
N ARG A 85 5.79 -9.89 -2.56
CA ARG A 85 7.06 -9.95 -1.83
C ARG A 85 7.15 -8.93 -0.70
N SER A 86 6.11 -8.15 -0.51
CA SER A 86 6.15 -7.02 0.42
C SER A 86 7.32 -6.07 0.13
N GLY A 87 7.60 -5.84 -1.16
CA GLY A 87 8.78 -5.10 -1.62
C GLY A 87 8.75 -3.64 -1.25
N ASN A 88 9.62 -3.23 -0.33
CA ASN A 88 9.73 -1.82 0.08
C ASN A 88 10.29 -0.95 -1.05
N ASP A 89 11.23 -1.49 -1.83
CA ASP A 89 11.78 -0.82 -3.01
C ASP A 89 10.70 -0.55 -4.07
N ALA A 90 9.85 -1.53 -4.33
CA ALA A 90 8.72 -1.36 -5.25
C ALA A 90 7.73 -0.30 -4.74
N ALA A 91 7.43 -0.29 -3.45
CA ALA A 91 6.51 0.68 -2.85
C ALA A 91 7.03 2.12 -3.01
N ILE A 92 8.32 2.34 -2.77
CA ILE A 92 8.93 3.66 -2.93
C ILE A 92 8.95 4.08 -4.40
N ALA A 93 9.28 3.16 -5.31
CA ALA A 93 9.26 3.44 -6.75
C ALA A 93 7.86 3.84 -7.23
N ILE A 94 6.83 3.17 -6.77
CA ILE A 94 5.43 3.51 -7.07
C ILE A 94 5.11 4.91 -6.55
N ALA A 95 5.46 5.21 -5.30
CA ALA A 95 5.20 6.51 -4.68
C ALA A 95 5.86 7.65 -5.44
N GLU A 96 7.13 7.48 -5.80
CA GLU A 96 7.87 8.48 -6.56
C GLU A 96 7.29 8.68 -7.96
N SER A 97 6.83 7.60 -8.60
CA SER A 97 6.21 7.67 -9.93
C SER A 97 4.88 8.42 -9.92
N ILE A 98 4.05 8.19 -8.89
CA ILE A 98 2.72 8.81 -8.78
C ILE A 98 2.81 10.28 -8.36
N SER A 99 3.66 10.60 -7.38
CA SER A 99 3.67 11.90 -6.70
C SER A 99 4.99 12.67 -6.81
N GLY A 100 6.04 12.08 -7.36
CA GLY A 100 7.35 12.70 -7.50
C GLY A 100 8.28 12.51 -6.31
N SER A 101 7.74 12.29 -5.11
CA SER A 101 8.51 12.01 -3.90
C SER A 101 7.70 11.20 -2.91
N VAL A 102 8.39 10.59 -1.94
CA VAL A 102 7.74 9.84 -0.85
C VAL A 102 6.89 10.78 0.01
N GLU A 103 7.37 11.97 0.28
CA GLU A 103 6.67 12.97 1.10
C GLU A 103 5.37 13.42 0.45
N GLU A 104 5.40 13.69 -0.84
CA GLU A 104 4.20 14.08 -1.59
C GLU A 104 3.20 12.92 -1.67
N PHE A 105 3.70 11.69 -1.82
CA PHE A 105 2.85 10.51 -1.82
C PHE A 105 2.20 10.28 -0.45
N ALA A 106 2.94 10.51 0.64
CA ALA A 106 2.38 10.41 2.00
C ALA A 106 1.24 11.41 2.21
N ALA A 107 1.38 12.62 1.69
CA ALA A 107 0.30 13.61 1.72
C ALA A 107 -0.93 13.12 0.95
N LEU A 108 -0.71 12.48 -0.21
CA LEU A 108 -1.79 11.89 -1.01
C LEU A 108 -2.44 10.71 -0.28
N MET A 109 -1.66 9.87 0.40
CA MET A 109 -2.16 8.78 1.23
C MET A 109 -3.13 9.29 2.29
N ASN A 110 -2.76 10.35 3.00
CA ASN A 110 -3.59 10.96 4.04
C ASN A 110 -4.87 11.55 3.46
N LYS A 111 -4.78 12.19 2.31
CA LYS A 111 -5.95 12.74 1.61
C LYS A 111 -6.92 11.63 1.19
N GLU A 112 -6.42 10.57 0.59
CA GLU A 112 -7.23 9.45 0.12
C GLU A 112 -7.84 8.66 1.29
N ALA A 113 -7.09 8.45 2.37
CA ALA A 113 -7.60 7.80 3.57
C ALA A 113 -8.76 8.61 4.18
N ALA A 114 -8.61 9.92 4.29
CA ALA A 114 -9.67 10.80 4.79
C ALA A 114 -10.92 10.74 3.90
N ALA A 115 -10.75 10.69 2.58
CA ALA A 115 -11.87 10.58 1.64
C ALA A 115 -12.63 9.26 1.79
N LEU A 116 -11.99 8.21 2.28
CA LEU A 116 -12.62 6.92 2.57
C LEU A 116 -13.24 6.85 3.97
N GLY A 117 -13.12 7.90 4.77
CA GLY A 117 -13.59 7.92 6.15
C GLY A 117 -12.60 7.38 7.17
N ALA A 118 -11.37 7.06 6.74
CA ALA A 118 -10.31 6.55 7.62
C ALA A 118 -9.62 7.70 8.35
N THR A 119 -10.34 8.32 9.28
CA THR A 119 -9.94 9.57 9.95
C THR A 119 -9.06 9.37 11.18
N GLN A 120 -8.81 8.11 11.57
CA GLN A 120 -7.94 7.77 12.70
C GLN A 120 -6.57 7.26 12.21
N SER A 121 -6.23 7.60 10.98
CA SER A 121 -4.99 7.15 10.33
C SER A 121 -4.11 8.33 9.96
N HIS A 122 -2.81 8.10 10.00
CA HIS A 122 -1.80 9.00 9.49
C HIS A 122 -0.66 8.19 8.88
N PHE A 123 -0.28 8.51 7.67
CA PHE A 123 0.74 7.79 6.92
C PHE A 123 1.90 8.72 6.59
N VAL A 124 3.12 8.25 6.78
CA VAL A 124 4.35 9.02 6.49
C VAL A 124 5.23 8.35 5.43
N ASN A 125 4.91 7.10 5.06
CA ASN A 125 5.63 6.36 4.02
C ASN A 125 4.71 5.37 3.31
N PRO A 126 5.08 4.91 2.10
CA PRO A 126 4.23 4.01 1.32
C PRO A 126 4.41 2.52 1.63
N ASN A 127 5.39 2.16 2.44
CA ASN A 127 5.85 0.78 2.63
C ASN A 127 5.60 0.22 4.02
N GLY A 128 5.23 1.05 5.00
CA GLY A 128 4.87 0.61 6.33
C GLY A 128 6.02 0.51 7.33
N LEU A 129 7.16 1.12 7.05
CA LEU A 129 8.25 1.19 8.02
C LEU A 129 7.79 1.92 9.29
N PRO A 130 8.22 1.45 10.48
CA PRO A 130 7.76 2.02 11.73
C PRO A 130 8.14 3.50 11.90
N ASP A 131 7.16 4.30 12.35
CA ASP A 131 7.34 5.69 12.72
C ASP A 131 6.21 6.02 13.70
N GLU A 132 6.49 6.78 14.73
CA GLU A 132 5.47 7.14 15.73
C GLU A 132 4.29 7.90 15.11
N ASN A 133 4.51 8.58 13.99
CA ASN A 133 3.50 9.33 13.26
C ASN A 133 2.82 8.50 12.17
N HIS A 134 3.12 7.21 12.07
CA HIS A 134 2.58 6.28 11.07
C HIS A 134 1.67 5.29 11.78
N TYR A 135 0.37 5.55 11.76
CA TYR A 135 -0.60 4.77 12.53
C TYR A 135 -1.95 4.67 11.82
N THR A 136 -2.73 3.71 12.24
CA THR A 136 -4.08 3.47 11.73
C THR A 136 -4.93 2.83 12.84
N SER A 137 -6.09 2.30 12.47
CA SER A 137 -6.92 1.44 13.31
C SER A 137 -7.42 0.26 12.48
N VAL A 138 -7.89 -0.79 13.12
CA VAL A 138 -8.50 -1.93 12.43
C VAL A 138 -9.69 -1.47 11.57
N TYR A 139 -10.52 -0.59 12.10
CA TYR A 139 -11.66 -0.06 11.37
C TYR A 139 -11.22 0.72 10.12
N ASP A 140 -10.21 1.59 10.24
CA ASP A 140 -9.70 2.35 9.10
C ASP A 140 -9.09 1.42 8.04
N LEU A 141 -8.34 0.39 8.45
CA LEU A 141 -7.82 -0.61 7.52
C LEU A 141 -8.93 -1.35 6.78
N TYR A 142 -10.04 -1.65 7.46
CA TYR A 142 -11.22 -2.22 6.84
C TYR A 142 -11.76 -1.31 5.73
N LEU A 143 -11.91 -0.01 6.01
CA LEU A 143 -12.41 0.95 5.02
C LEU A 143 -11.50 1.03 3.79
N ILE A 144 -10.20 1.04 4.01
CA ILE A 144 -9.19 1.08 2.94
C ILE A 144 -9.25 -0.21 2.12
N PHE A 145 -9.24 -1.36 2.78
CA PHE A 145 -9.27 -2.66 2.11
C PHE A 145 -10.57 -2.87 1.33
N ARG A 146 -11.70 -2.47 1.90
CA ARG A 146 -13.00 -2.50 1.22
C ARG A 146 -12.97 -1.70 -0.08
N ALA A 147 -12.41 -0.49 -0.04
CA ALA A 147 -12.27 0.35 -1.24
C ALA A 147 -11.36 -0.32 -2.29
N ALA A 148 -10.24 -0.89 -1.86
CA ALA A 148 -9.31 -1.58 -2.76
C ALA A 148 -9.97 -2.79 -3.43
N LEU A 149 -10.80 -3.54 -2.71
CA LEU A 149 -11.50 -4.71 -3.24
C LEU A 149 -12.54 -4.37 -4.33
N GLN A 150 -12.92 -3.10 -4.48
CA GLN A 150 -13.77 -2.67 -5.60
C GLN A 150 -13.01 -2.64 -6.92
N ASN A 151 -11.69 -2.70 -6.90
CA ASN A 151 -10.86 -2.71 -8.10
C ASN A 151 -10.53 -4.15 -8.47
N GLU A 152 -10.95 -4.58 -9.67
CA GLU A 152 -10.73 -5.94 -10.15
C GLU A 152 -9.24 -6.30 -10.27
N THR A 153 -8.41 -5.36 -10.66
CA THR A 153 -6.96 -5.56 -10.75
C THR A 153 -6.35 -5.81 -9.38
N PHE A 154 -6.79 -5.08 -8.35
CA PHE A 154 -6.34 -5.32 -6.98
C PHE A 154 -6.69 -6.74 -6.53
N VAL A 155 -7.92 -7.17 -6.77
CA VAL A 155 -8.38 -8.54 -6.43
C VAL A 155 -7.53 -9.58 -7.16
N GLN A 156 -7.24 -9.36 -8.43
CA GLN A 156 -6.38 -10.24 -9.22
C GLN A 156 -4.97 -10.35 -8.63
N ILE A 157 -4.39 -9.22 -8.21
CA ILE A 157 -3.04 -9.18 -7.63
C ILE A 157 -2.98 -9.98 -6.33
N ILE A 158 -3.90 -9.73 -5.39
CA ILE A 158 -3.89 -10.42 -4.09
C ILE A 158 -4.27 -11.90 -4.19
N SER A 159 -4.92 -12.31 -5.27
CA SER A 159 -5.30 -13.71 -5.54
C SER A 159 -4.21 -14.49 -6.26
N THR A 160 -3.15 -13.82 -6.70
CA THR A 160 -2.04 -14.44 -7.44
C THR A 160 -1.03 -15.04 -6.48
N THR A 161 -0.59 -16.29 -6.74
CA THR A 161 0.39 -16.99 -5.91
C THR A 161 1.81 -16.91 -6.45
N SER A 162 1.95 -16.66 -7.77
CA SER A 162 3.25 -16.47 -8.41
C SER A 162 3.10 -15.54 -9.62
N TYR A 163 4.17 -14.82 -9.93
CA TYR A 163 4.17 -13.85 -11.01
C TYR A 163 5.58 -13.70 -11.58
N ASP A 164 5.71 -13.78 -12.89
CA ASP A 164 6.97 -13.60 -13.61
C ASP A 164 7.03 -12.21 -14.24
N VAL A 165 8.10 -11.49 -13.97
CA VAL A 165 8.36 -10.18 -14.56
C VAL A 165 8.84 -10.34 -16.00
N THR A 166 8.25 -9.61 -16.92
CA THR A 166 8.57 -9.65 -18.34
C THR A 166 9.50 -8.51 -18.77
#